data_21e266d11db2a88296deb35ce8855602
#
_entry.id   21e266d11db2a88296deb35ce8855602
#
_cell.length_a   1.000
_cell.length_b   1.000
_cell.length_c   1.000
_cell.angle_alpha   90.00
_cell.angle_beta   90.00
_cell.angle_gamma   90.00
#
_symmetry.space_group_name_H-M   'P 1'
#
loop_
_entity.id
_entity.type
_entity.pdbx_description
1 polymer ?
#
loop_
_entity_poly.entity_id
_entity_poly.type
_entity_poly.pdbx_seq_one_letter_code
_entity_poly.pdbx_strand_id
1 'polypeptide(L)'
;MARVYVNAQPEETIKRSHGIHRDTINLDETKNFTLLYIANPTWYPTWMSEIVFYSDDATTKDTQQYQKGYGQSRGFTVGDPYSIISPKPGRIIMYDGRALHTTKPAAPWAEDMRYAVVFRIKRYDAN
;
A
#
# COMPACT_ATOMS: atom_id res chain seq x y z
N MET A 1 -14.57 8.85 11.28
CA MET A 1 -15.17 7.71 10.57
C MET A 1 -14.08 6.72 10.21
N ALA A 2 -14.28 5.45 10.45
CA ALA A 2 -13.39 4.39 10.02
C ALA A 2 -14.06 3.57 8.91
N ARG A 3 -13.31 3.24 7.88
CA ARG A 3 -13.73 2.28 6.85
C ARG A 3 -12.92 1.00 7.03
N VAL A 4 -13.62 -0.12 6.97
CA VAL A 4 -13.00 -1.43 7.08
C VAL A 4 -13.34 -2.23 5.84
N TYR A 5 -12.35 -2.84 5.23
CA TYR A 5 -12.54 -3.75 4.12
C TYR A 5 -11.44 -4.81 4.09
N VAL A 6 -11.73 -5.92 3.45
CA VAL A 6 -10.76 -6.99 3.24
C VAL A 6 -10.20 -6.87 1.84
N ASN A 7 -8.89 -6.86 1.75
CA ASN A 7 -8.17 -6.88 0.48
C ASN A 7 -7.55 -8.26 0.29
N ALA A 8 -7.96 -8.95 -0.75
CA ALA A 8 -7.38 -10.22 -1.15
C ALA A 8 -6.47 -10.01 -2.36
N GLN A 9 -5.22 -10.44 -2.24
CA GLN A 9 -4.23 -10.30 -3.28
C GLN A 9 -3.86 -11.68 -3.82
N PRO A 10 -4.30 -12.02 -5.04
CA PRO A 10 -3.91 -13.26 -5.69
C PRO A 10 -2.45 -13.22 -6.14
N GLU A 11 -1.97 -14.38 -6.57
CA GLU A 11 -0.74 -14.43 -7.36
C GLU A 11 -0.84 -13.52 -8.58
N GLU A 12 0.29 -13.04 -9.05
CA GLU A 12 0.29 -12.05 -10.11
C GLU A 12 -0.19 -12.62 -11.43
N THR A 13 -1.16 -11.95 -11.99
CA THR A 13 -1.23 -11.75 -13.42
C THR A 13 -0.73 -10.33 -13.69
N ILE A 14 0.27 -10.20 -14.53
CA ILE A 14 1.00 -8.96 -14.89
C ILE A 14 0.09 -7.72 -15.12
N LYS A 15 -1.17 -7.95 -15.37
CA LYS A 15 -2.17 -6.89 -15.64
C LYS A 15 -2.88 -6.34 -14.40
N ARG A 16 -2.59 -6.84 -13.20
CA ARG A 16 -3.35 -6.52 -11.98
C ARG A 16 -2.49 -6.02 -10.82
N SER A 17 -1.24 -5.68 -11.06
CA SER A 17 -0.45 -5.05 -10.01
C SER A 17 -1.03 -3.68 -9.70
N HIS A 18 -1.32 -3.43 -8.44
CA HIS A 18 -1.64 -2.09 -7.98
C HIS A 18 -0.40 -1.22 -8.14
N GLY A 19 -0.54 -0.15 -8.88
CA GLY A 19 0.54 0.83 -9.01
C GLY A 19 0.88 1.48 -7.68
N ILE A 20 1.99 2.20 -7.67
CA ILE A 20 2.37 3.04 -6.54
C ILE A 20 1.32 4.12 -6.37
N HIS A 21 0.79 4.29 -5.17
CA HIS A 21 -0.30 5.20 -4.89
C HIS A 21 -0.25 5.75 -3.47
N ARG A 22 -1.08 6.75 -3.22
CA ARG A 22 -1.43 7.23 -1.89
C ARG A 22 -2.86 6.80 -1.57
N ASP A 23 -3.13 6.52 -0.32
CA ASP A 23 -4.50 6.24 0.12
C ASP A 23 -5.32 7.51 0.28
N THR A 24 -4.67 8.61 0.57
CA THR A 24 -5.25 9.94 0.72
C THR A 24 -4.77 10.84 -0.40
N ILE A 25 -5.70 11.39 -1.18
CA ILE A 25 -5.37 12.26 -2.32
C ILE A 25 -5.04 13.68 -1.85
N ASN A 26 -5.71 14.15 -0.80
CA ASN A 26 -5.48 15.49 -0.26
C ASN A 26 -4.24 15.47 0.65
N LEU A 27 -3.15 16.07 0.18
CA LEU A 27 -1.89 16.12 0.91
C LEU A 27 -1.93 17.00 2.17
N ASP A 28 -2.91 17.89 2.26
CA ASP A 28 -3.14 18.71 3.47
C ASP A 28 -3.84 17.91 4.57
N GLU A 29 -4.34 16.73 4.26
CA GLU A 29 -5.04 15.89 5.20
C GLU A 29 -4.07 15.07 6.05
N THR A 30 -3.62 15.66 7.15
CA THR A 30 -2.61 15.08 8.06
C THR A 30 -3.16 14.06 9.05
N LYS A 31 -4.48 13.83 9.03
CA LYS A 31 -5.19 13.03 10.03
C LYS A 31 -5.72 11.69 9.51
N ASN A 32 -5.36 11.32 8.29
CA ASN A 32 -5.76 10.05 7.70
C ASN A 32 -4.65 9.02 7.85
N PHE A 33 -5.02 7.89 8.41
CA PHE A 33 -4.12 6.76 8.61
C PHE A 33 -4.72 5.50 8.00
N THR A 34 -3.85 4.65 7.51
CA THR A 34 -4.22 3.29 7.13
C THR A 34 -3.61 2.32 8.12
N LEU A 35 -4.41 1.40 8.62
CA LEU A 35 -3.96 0.26 9.40
C LEU A 35 -4.27 -1.00 8.61
N LEU A 36 -3.28 -1.83 8.43
CA LEU A 36 -3.37 -3.05 7.65
C LEU A 36 -2.99 -4.23 8.53
N TYR A 37 -3.90 -5.20 8.63
CA TYR A 37 -3.71 -6.43 9.38
C TYR A 37 -3.60 -7.61 8.43
N ILE A 38 -2.52 -8.38 8.53
CA ILE A 38 -2.32 -9.59 7.72
C ILE A 38 -3.08 -10.75 8.37
N ALA A 39 -4.15 -11.15 7.72
CA ALA A 39 -5.11 -12.12 8.26
C ALA A 39 -4.79 -13.58 7.90
N ASN A 40 -3.81 -13.83 7.04
CA ASN A 40 -3.42 -15.20 6.70
C ASN A 40 -2.93 -15.93 7.95
N PRO A 41 -3.34 -17.16 8.19
CA PRO A 41 -2.79 -17.98 9.29
C PRO A 41 -1.35 -18.42 9.01
N THR A 42 -0.98 -18.52 7.73
CA THR A 42 0.36 -18.93 7.28
C THR A 42 0.77 -18.07 6.08
N TRP A 43 2.00 -17.60 6.09
CA TRP A 43 2.64 -16.94 4.96
C TRP A 43 4.15 -17.13 5.07
N TYR A 44 4.77 -17.55 3.98
CA TYR A 44 6.21 -17.71 3.92
C TYR A 44 6.87 -16.51 3.25
N PRO A 45 8.05 -16.05 3.72
CA PRO A 45 8.76 -14.92 3.08
C PRO A 45 9.05 -15.14 1.60
N THR A 46 9.26 -16.39 1.20
CA THR A 46 9.48 -16.77 -0.20
C THR A 46 8.25 -16.62 -1.08
N TRP A 47 7.08 -16.43 -0.48
CA TRP A 47 5.84 -16.15 -1.22
C TRP A 47 5.71 -14.67 -1.61
N MET A 48 6.66 -13.83 -1.20
CA MET A 48 6.72 -12.40 -1.55
C MET A 48 5.51 -11.60 -1.05
N SER A 49 5.00 -10.70 -1.86
CA SER A 49 3.86 -9.81 -1.56
C SER A 49 4.16 -8.75 -0.50
N GLU A 50 5.39 -8.29 -0.46
CA GLU A 50 5.82 -7.23 0.46
C GLU A 50 5.14 -5.92 0.12
N ILE A 51 4.94 -5.09 1.15
CA ILE A 51 4.51 -3.71 1.00
C ILE A 51 5.77 -2.86 0.93
N VAL A 52 5.85 -2.02 -0.11
CA VAL A 52 6.99 -1.14 -0.35
C VAL A 52 6.53 0.30 -0.24
N PHE A 53 7.25 1.07 0.58
CA PHE A 53 7.05 2.50 0.73
C PHE A 53 8.14 3.28 0.01
N TYR A 54 7.73 4.34 -0.68
CA TYR A 54 8.62 5.17 -1.48
C TYR A 54 8.65 6.61 -0.97
N SER A 55 9.82 7.23 -1.05
CA SER A 55 9.91 8.66 -0.82
C SER A 55 9.20 9.43 -1.93
N ASP A 56 8.59 10.55 -1.57
CA ASP A 56 8.06 11.51 -2.53
C ASP A 56 9.14 12.55 -2.79
N ASP A 57 9.83 12.42 -3.92
CA ASP A 57 10.85 13.38 -4.31
C ASP A 57 10.25 14.47 -5.18
N ALA A 58 9.57 15.41 -4.55
CA ALA A 58 8.97 16.55 -5.22
C ALA A 58 10.02 17.51 -5.87
N THR A 59 11.30 17.28 -5.63
CA THR A 59 12.38 18.15 -6.16
C THR A 59 12.86 17.74 -7.54
N THR A 60 12.64 16.51 -7.95
CA THR A 60 13.05 16.03 -9.26
C THR A 60 11.87 16.00 -10.23
N LYS A 61 11.62 17.15 -10.87
CA LYS A 61 10.57 17.27 -11.89
C LYS A 61 10.76 16.34 -13.09
N ASP A 62 11.95 15.80 -13.27
CA ASP A 62 12.33 15.01 -14.44
C ASP A 62 12.00 13.52 -14.32
N THR A 63 11.57 13.08 -13.14
CA THR A 63 11.26 11.68 -12.88
C THR A 63 9.78 11.45 -12.60
N GLN A 64 8.91 12.24 -13.22
CA GLN A 64 7.48 12.00 -13.12
C GLN A 64 7.14 10.67 -13.79
N GLN A 65 7.00 9.66 -12.99
CA GLN A 65 6.47 8.40 -13.46
C GLN A 65 4.95 8.42 -13.34
N TYR A 66 4.31 8.43 -14.48
CA TYR A 66 2.87 8.24 -14.54
C TYR A 66 2.55 6.78 -14.37
N GLN A 67 2.02 6.43 -13.25
CA GLN A 67 1.41 5.13 -13.11
C GLN A 67 -0.03 5.19 -13.61
N LYS A 68 -0.27 4.59 -14.76
CA LYS A 68 -1.62 4.34 -15.24
C LYS A 68 -2.18 3.18 -14.46
N GLY A 69 -3.11 3.44 -13.61
CA GLY A 69 -3.83 2.38 -12.93
C GLY A 69 -4.55 2.88 -11.69
N TYR A 70 -5.68 2.36 -11.45
CA TYR A 70 -6.46 2.52 -10.23
C TYR A 70 -6.78 3.96 -9.81
N GLY A 71 -7.35 4.74 -10.73
CA GLY A 71 -7.87 6.08 -10.41
C GLY A 71 -6.81 7.14 -10.10
N GLN A 72 -5.56 6.80 -10.22
CA GLN A 72 -4.45 7.72 -10.01
C GLN A 72 -4.06 8.35 -11.34
N SER A 73 -4.84 9.31 -11.78
CA SER A 73 -4.53 10.12 -12.97
C SER A 73 -3.55 11.25 -12.69
N ARG A 74 -3.05 11.36 -11.46
CA ARG A 74 -2.18 12.46 -11.06
C ARG A 74 -0.73 12.03 -11.06
N GLY A 75 0.10 12.76 -11.79
CA GLY A 75 1.54 12.61 -11.72
C GLY A 75 2.04 12.88 -10.30
N PHE A 76 2.86 11.99 -9.81
CA PHE A 76 3.64 12.17 -8.60
C PHE A 76 5.06 11.69 -8.87
N THR A 77 5.99 12.27 -8.17
CA THR A 77 7.38 11.87 -8.28
C THR A 77 7.64 10.74 -7.29
N VAL A 78 8.03 9.59 -7.80
CA VAL A 78 8.41 8.45 -6.98
C VAL A 78 9.92 8.49 -6.76
N GLY A 79 10.31 8.63 -5.51
CA GLY A 79 11.70 8.51 -5.09
C GLY A 79 12.09 7.06 -4.79
N ASP A 80 13.17 6.89 -4.06
CA ASP A 80 13.67 5.58 -3.68
C ASP A 80 12.75 4.88 -2.68
N PRO A 81 12.68 3.55 -2.71
CA PRO A 81 12.05 2.80 -1.65
C PRO A 81 12.85 2.97 -0.35
N TYR A 82 12.15 3.23 0.75
CA TYR A 82 12.80 3.38 2.06
C TYR A 82 12.35 2.33 3.08
N SER A 83 11.28 1.60 2.80
CA SER A 83 10.80 0.55 3.69
C SER A 83 10.14 -0.56 2.88
N ILE A 84 10.50 -1.79 3.21
CA ILE A 84 9.94 -3.00 2.62
C ILE A 84 9.50 -3.89 3.78
N ILE A 85 8.22 -4.24 3.83
CA ILE A 85 7.63 -4.97 4.94
C ILE A 85 6.99 -6.26 4.45
N SER A 86 7.46 -7.38 4.97
CA SER A 86 6.89 -8.70 4.66
C SER A 86 5.51 -8.88 5.29
N PRO A 87 4.58 -9.54 4.61
CA PRO A 87 3.24 -9.82 5.12
C PRO A 87 3.26 -11.00 6.10
N LYS A 88 3.88 -10.80 7.24
CA LYS A 88 3.90 -11.82 8.29
C LYS A 88 2.51 -12.00 8.90
N PRO A 89 2.01 -13.23 9.08
CA PRO A 89 0.72 -13.49 9.73
C PRO A 89 0.57 -12.77 11.08
N GLY A 90 -0.55 -12.10 11.27
CA GLY A 90 -0.82 -11.33 12.48
C GLY A 90 -0.12 -9.98 12.55
N ARG A 91 0.70 -9.61 11.58
CA ARG A 91 1.36 -8.30 11.56
C ARG A 91 0.35 -7.19 11.31
N ILE A 92 0.49 -6.13 12.09
CA ILE A 92 -0.25 -4.89 11.91
C ILE A 92 0.73 -3.82 11.43
N ILE A 93 0.36 -3.14 10.35
CA ILE A 93 1.13 -2.05 9.78
C ILE A 93 0.24 -0.82 9.79
N MET A 94 0.71 0.26 10.40
CA MET A 94 0.02 1.55 10.39
C MET A 94 0.89 2.60 9.69
N TYR A 95 0.29 3.35 8.80
CA TYR A 95 0.99 4.38 8.05
C TYR A 95 0.09 5.57 7.73
N ASP A 96 0.72 6.69 7.48
CA ASP A 96 0.05 7.92 7.02
C ASP A 96 -0.59 7.66 5.64
N GLY A 97 -1.84 8.04 5.48
CA GLY A 97 -2.55 7.86 4.22
C GLY A 97 -1.93 8.56 3.01
N ARG A 98 -1.02 9.52 3.26
CA ARG A 98 -0.28 10.23 2.22
C ARG A 98 0.96 9.48 1.73
N ALA A 99 1.39 8.46 2.42
CA ALA A 99 2.59 7.69 2.07
C ALA A 99 2.44 7.01 0.71
N LEU A 100 3.42 7.19 -0.16
CA LEU A 100 3.50 6.46 -1.43
C LEU A 100 3.87 5.01 -1.16
N HIS A 101 3.08 4.11 -1.66
CA HIS A 101 3.32 2.69 -1.44
C HIS A 101 2.71 1.83 -2.54
N THR A 102 3.16 0.60 -2.58
CA THR A 102 2.55 -0.48 -3.37
C THR A 102 2.70 -1.80 -2.66
N THR A 103 1.87 -2.75 -3.00
CA THR A 103 2.07 -4.14 -2.60
C THR A 103 2.60 -4.92 -3.78
N LYS A 104 3.72 -5.61 -3.58
CA LYS A 104 4.23 -6.53 -4.59
C LYS A 104 3.29 -7.71 -4.73
N PRO A 105 3.20 -8.30 -5.93
CA PRO A 105 2.42 -9.51 -6.13
C PRO A 105 2.98 -10.68 -5.32
N ALA A 106 2.12 -11.64 -5.03
CA ALA A 106 2.56 -12.92 -4.51
C ALA A 106 3.35 -13.69 -5.57
N ALA A 107 4.31 -14.50 -5.12
CA ALA A 107 5.07 -15.37 -6.01
C ALA A 107 4.14 -16.40 -6.69
N PRO A 108 4.45 -16.84 -7.93
CA PRO A 108 3.63 -17.83 -8.63
C PRO A 108 3.47 -19.16 -7.90
N TRP A 109 4.40 -19.47 -6.99
CA TRP A 109 4.39 -20.68 -6.18
C TRP A 109 3.73 -20.50 -4.81
N ALA A 110 3.15 -19.33 -4.52
CA ALA A 110 2.38 -19.14 -3.31
C ALA A 110 1.11 -20.00 -3.36
N GLU A 111 0.86 -20.73 -2.27
CA GLU A 111 -0.25 -21.68 -2.21
C GLU A 111 -1.55 -21.04 -1.71
N ASP A 112 -1.52 -19.76 -1.40
CA ASP A 112 -2.67 -19.02 -0.89
C ASP A 112 -2.66 -17.58 -1.39
N MET A 113 -3.82 -16.94 -1.35
CA MET A 113 -3.93 -15.49 -1.54
C MET A 113 -3.52 -14.78 -0.25
N ARG A 114 -2.90 -13.60 -0.38
CA ARG A 114 -2.67 -12.74 0.76
C ARG A 114 -3.95 -11.99 1.12
N TYR A 115 -4.39 -12.14 2.36
CA TYR A 115 -5.54 -11.45 2.90
C TYR A 115 -5.11 -10.36 3.87
N ALA A 116 -5.54 -9.15 3.62
CA ALA A 116 -5.34 -8.03 4.51
C ALA A 116 -6.67 -7.40 4.88
N VAL A 117 -6.88 -7.19 6.17
CA VAL A 117 -7.99 -6.36 6.65
C VAL A 117 -7.47 -4.93 6.74
N VAL A 118 -8.12 -4.02 6.05
CA VAL A 118 -7.68 -2.64 5.93
C VAL A 118 -8.64 -1.73 6.68
N PHE A 119 -8.09 -0.92 7.57
CA PHE A 119 -8.80 0.10 8.31
C PHE A 119 -8.36 1.47 7.82
N ARG A 120 -9.28 2.24 7.30
CA ARG A 120 -9.07 3.66 7.00
C ARG A 120 -9.55 4.46 8.18
N ILE A 121 -8.64 5.12 8.85
CA ILE A 121 -8.89 5.83 10.11
C ILE A 121 -8.69 7.32 9.86
N LYS A 122 -9.69 8.10 10.19
CA LYS A 122 -9.60 9.56 10.22
C LYS A 122 -9.67 10.02 11.66
N ARG A 123 -8.66 10.74 12.08
CA ARG A 123 -8.65 11.39 13.39
C ARG A 123 -9.42 12.70 13.32
N TYR A 124 -10.31 12.88 14.25
CA TYR A 124 -11.00 14.14 14.47
C TYR A 124 -10.45 14.77 15.75
N ASP A 125 -10.21 16.06 15.70
CA ASP A 125 -9.90 16.78 16.93
C ASP A 125 -11.18 16.97 17.72
N ALA A 126 -11.14 16.67 19.02
CA ALA A 126 -12.18 17.06 19.94
C ALA A 126 -12.11 18.60 20.14
N ASN A 127 -13.20 19.25 19.85
CA ASN A 127 -13.35 20.70 20.16
C ASN A 127 -13.56 20.92 21.65
#